data_c6afd910c783fb900d0ca58b63394b79
#
_entry.id   c6afd910c783fb900d0ca58b63394b79
#
_cell.length_a   1.000
_cell.length_b   1.000
_cell.length_c   1.000
_cell.angle_alpha   90.00
_cell.angle_beta   90.00
_cell.angle_gamma   90.00
#
_symmetry.space_group_name_H-M   'P 1'
#
loop_
_entity.id
_entity.type
_entity.pdbx_description
1 polymer ?
#
loop_
_entity_poly.entity_id
_entity_poly.type
_entity_poly.pdbx_seq_one_letter_code
_entity_poly.pdbx_strand_id
1 'polypeptide(L)'
;GRAGRRTPHSRVIVQTYSPDHYVLQTASKHDVLGFSEYELAFRREFRYPPFVRMIRFSVRRPTDEACALEADSLVRAIGRHARDLQVTIDIVGPAPAFVARIRGEAQWHMILKAHPDDLDRLLDGMPHPPGWAVDVDPVSLL
;
A
#
# COMPACT_ATOMS: atom_id res chain seq x y z
N GLY A 1 -19.47 9.40 -14.08
CA GLY A 1 -20.31 9.13 -15.09
C GLY A 1 -20.24 9.87 -16.42
N ARG A 2 -20.14 9.07 -17.51
CA ARG A 2 -20.31 9.60 -18.87
C ARG A 2 -21.64 9.16 -19.50
N ALA A 3 -22.42 8.33 -18.81
CA ALA A 3 -23.76 7.95 -19.23
C ALA A 3 -24.72 9.14 -19.03
N GLY A 4 -25.73 9.27 -19.90
CA GLY A 4 -26.77 10.30 -19.76
C GLY A 4 -26.51 11.63 -20.43
N ARG A 5 -25.38 11.82 -21.15
CA ARG A 5 -25.09 13.10 -21.83
C ARG A 5 -26.00 13.39 -23.05
N ARG A 6 -26.58 12.35 -23.65
CA ARG A 6 -27.46 12.47 -24.83
C ARG A 6 -28.88 12.00 -24.60
N THR A 7 -29.12 11.20 -23.57
CA THR A 7 -30.44 10.64 -23.25
C THR A 7 -30.72 10.76 -21.76
N PRO A 8 -31.88 11.27 -21.35
CA PRO A 8 -32.19 11.51 -19.92
C PRO A 8 -32.40 10.20 -19.10
N HIS A 9 -32.47 9.03 -19.74
CA HIS A 9 -32.72 7.73 -19.08
C HIS A 9 -31.63 6.71 -19.37
N SER A 10 -30.39 7.09 -19.16
CA SER A 10 -29.26 6.15 -19.31
C SER A 10 -29.14 5.22 -18.10
N ARG A 11 -28.89 3.95 -18.35
CA ARG A 11 -28.62 2.96 -17.30
C ARG A 11 -27.14 2.59 -17.29
N VAL A 12 -26.60 2.43 -16.09
CA VAL A 12 -25.29 1.81 -15.87
C VAL A 12 -25.53 0.47 -15.21
N ILE A 13 -24.98 -0.60 -15.79
CA ILE A 13 -25.09 -1.95 -15.26
C ILE A 13 -23.72 -2.37 -14.75
N VAL A 14 -23.64 -2.78 -13.49
CA VAL A 14 -22.43 -3.30 -12.87
C VAL A 14 -22.61 -4.79 -12.63
N GLN A 15 -21.78 -5.62 -13.28
CA GLN A 15 -21.74 -7.06 -13.04
C GLN A 15 -20.69 -7.35 -11.95
N THR A 16 -21.09 -8.07 -10.92
CA THR A 16 -20.23 -8.34 -9.75
C THR A 16 -20.65 -9.63 -9.05
N TYR A 17 -19.69 -10.26 -8.35
CA TYR A 17 -19.96 -11.37 -7.43
C TYR A 17 -20.32 -10.90 -6.01
N SER A 18 -20.17 -9.61 -5.71
CA SER A 18 -20.43 -9.02 -4.38
C SER A 18 -21.37 -7.81 -4.50
N PRO A 19 -22.67 -8.02 -4.83
CA PRO A 19 -23.62 -6.92 -5.04
C PRO A 19 -23.85 -6.06 -3.78
N ASP A 20 -23.67 -6.65 -2.61
CA ASP A 20 -23.89 -6.00 -1.31
C ASP A 20 -22.66 -5.25 -0.81
N HIS A 21 -21.58 -5.19 -1.60
CA HIS A 21 -20.39 -4.44 -1.22
C HIS A 21 -20.73 -2.94 -1.06
N TYR A 22 -20.30 -2.33 0.05
CA TYR A 22 -20.67 -0.94 0.41
C TYR A 22 -20.39 0.06 -0.70
N VAL A 23 -19.30 -0.11 -1.46
CA VAL A 23 -18.95 0.75 -2.61
C VAL A 23 -20.07 0.78 -3.65
N LEU A 24 -20.66 -0.38 -3.95
CA LEU A 24 -21.74 -0.48 -4.94
C LEU A 24 -23.05 0.07 -4.38
N GLN A 25 -23.32 -0.17 -3.10
CA GLN A 25 -24.52 0.32 -2.44
C GLN A 25 -24.54 1.85 -2.35
N THR A 26 -23.41 2.46 -1.99
CA THR A 26 -23.29 3.92 -1.93
C THR A 26 -23.26 4.56 -3.33
N ALA A 27 -22.53 3.93 -4.28
CA ALA A 27 -22.47 4.39 -5.67
C ALA A 27 -23.86 4.38 -6.34
N SER A 28 -24.67 3.34 -6.12
CA SER A 28 -26.02 3.24 -6.69
C SER A 28 -26.98 4.33 -6.19
N LYS A 29 -26.76 4.84 -5.00
CA LYS A 29 -27.52 5.92 -4.37
C LYS A 29 -26.91 7.31 -4.58
N HIS A 30 -25.73 7.38 -5.26
CA HIS A 30 -24.91 8.60 -5.37
C HIS A 30 -24.55 9.19 -3.99
N ASP A 31 -24.44 8.33 -2.97
CA ASP A 31 -24.12 8.72 -1.59
C ASP A 31 -22.62 8.83 -1.38
N VAL A 32 -22.07 9.98 -1.77
CA VAL A 32 -20.64 10.27 -1.65
C VAL A 32 -20.22 10.44 -0.20
N LEU A 33 -21.10 11.01 0.64
CA LEU A 33 -20.79 11.24 2.05
C LEU A 33 -20.73 9.93 2.82
N GLY A 34 -21.75 9.08 2.70
CA GLY A 34 -21.77 7.76 3.34
C GLY A 34 -20.62 6.87 2.86
N PHE A 35 -20.26 6.92 1.57
CA PHE A 35 -19.04 6.26 1.06
C PHE A 35 -17.79 6.76 1.77
N SER A 36 -17.63 8.09 1.87
CA SER A 36 -16.42 8.70 2.46
C SER A 36 -16.29 8.37 3.94
N GLU A 37 -17.38 8.40 4.69
CA GLU A 37 -17.40 8.05 6.11
C GLU A 37 -16.99 6.59 6.34
N TYR A 38 -17.58 5.68 5.58
CA TYR A 38 -17.25 4.25 5.66
C TYR A 38 -15.79 3.97 5.29
N GLU A 39 -15.35 4.54 4.17
CA GLU A 39 -13.98 4.37 3.68
C GLU A 39 -12.95 4.93 4.66
N LEU A 40 -13.20 6.10 5.25
CA LEU A 40 -12.30 6.68 6.25
C LEU A 40 -12.26 5.87 7.54
N ALA A 41 -13.39 5.32 7.99
CA ALA A 41 -13.43 4.44 9.15
C ALA A 41 -12.59 3.18 8.90
N PHE A 42 -12.77 2.53 7.74
CA PHE A 42 -11.99 1.37 7.32
C PHE A 42 -10.49 1.69 7.26
N ARG A 43 -10.12 2.80 6.61
CA ARG A 43 -8.71 3.21 6.49
C ARG A 43 -8.06 3.50 7.84
N ARG A 44 -8.81 4.04 8.77
CA ARG A 44 -8.33 4.27 10.14
C ARG A 44 -8.08 2.94 10.86
N GLU A 45 -9.04 2.03 10.82
CA GLU A 45 -8.94 0.71 11.45
C GLU A 45 -7.74 -0.09 10.94
N PHE A 46 -7.56 -0.14 9.62
CA PHE A 46 -6.50 -0.91 8.96
C PHE A 46 -5.19 -0.12 8.75
N ARG A 47 -5.10 1.08 9.32
CA ARG A 47 -3.91 1.92 9.21
C ARG A 47 -3.50 2.14 7.74
N TYR A 48 -4.39 2.75 6.96
CA TYR A 48 -4.15 3.20 5.60
C TYR A 48 -4.10 4.73 5.52
N PRO A 49 -3.50 5.30 4.47
CA PRO A 49 -3.58 6.74 4.22
C PRO A 49 -5.03 7.26 4.21
N PRO A 50 -5.31 8.44 4.78
CA PRO A 50 -4.38 9.49 5.23
C PRO A 50 -3.90 9.35 6.68
N PHE A 51 -4.30 8.32 7.43
CA PHE A 51 -3.96 8.15 8.85
C PHE A 51 -2.54 7.67 9.11
N VAL A 52 -1.91 7.09 8.10
CA VAL A 52 -0.50 6.74 8.06
C VAL A 52 0.07 7.14 6.70
N ARG A 53 1.39 7.29 6.62
CA ARG A 53 2.12 7.31 5.36
C ARG A 53 2.81 5.98 5.15
N MET A 54 3.11 5.66 3.91
CA MET A 54 3.67 4.37 3.53
C MET A 54 4.94 4.53 2.73
N ILE A 55 5.87 3.58 2.91
CA ILE A 55 7.05 3.42 2.05
C ILE A 55 7.04 2.00 1.54
N ARG A 56 7.09 1.83 0.22
CA ARG A 56 7.31 0.53 -0.41
C ARG A 56 8.79 0.36 -0.73
N PHE A 57 9.35 -0.72 -0.22
CA PHE A 57 10.66 -1.21 -0.59
C PHE A 57 10.50 -2.39 -1.53
N SER A 58 11.25 -2.43 -2.61
CA SER A 58 11.26 -3.57 -3.51
C SER A 58 12.67 -3.92 -3.99
N VAL A 59 12.91 -5.21 -4.17
CA VAL A 59 14.19 -5.76 -4.58
C VAL A 59 14.01 -6.87 -5.61
N ARG A 60 14.95 -7.02 -6.52
CA ARG A 60 15.05 -8.17 -7.43
C ARG A 60 16.38 -8.86 -7.25
N ARG A 61 16.36 -10.20 -7.19
CA ARG A 61 17.55 -11.05 -7.07
C ARG A 61 17.33 -12.32 -7.90
N PRO A 62 18.40 -13.05 -8.22
CA PRO A 62 18.29 -14.29 -8.99
C PRO A 62 17.36 -15.33 -8.35
N THR A 63 17.30 -15.40 -7.01
CA THR A 63 16.48 -16.38 -6.29
C THR A 63 15.63 -15.76 -5.19
N ASP A 64 14.56 -16.46 -4.81
CA ASP A 64 13.68 -16.06 -3.72
C ASP A 64 14.41 -16.06 -2.38
N GLU A 65 15.33 -17.01 -2.16
CA GLU A 65 16.13 -17.10 -0.93
C GLU A 65 17.05 -15.87 -0.78
N ALA A 66 17.64 -15.39 -1.88
CA ALA A 66 18.46 -14.18 -1.85
C ALA A 66 17.62 -12.94 -1.51
N CYS A 67 16.42 -12.82 -2.10
CA CYS A 67 15.48 -11.76 -1.75
C CYS A 67 15.10 -11.82 -0.27
N ALA A 68 14.72 -13.00 0.24
CA ALA A 68 14.28 -13.18 1.62
C ALA A 68 15.38 -12.78 2.62
N LEU A 69 16.61 -13.25 2.41
CA LEU A 69 17.75 -12.98 3.29
C LEU A 69 18.05 -11.47 3.37
N GLU A 70 18.08 -10.79 2.23
CA GLU A 70 18.30 -9.35 2.19
C GLU A 70 17.13 -8.57 2.81
N ALA A 71 15.89 -8.98 2.54
CA ALA A 71 14.70 -8.35 3.08
C ALA A 71 14.66 -8.47 4.60
N ASP A 72 14.94 -9.63 5.17
CA ASP A 72 15.04 -9.82 6.61
C ASP A 72 16.13 -8.94 7.25
N SER A 73 17.27 -8.80 6.56
CA SER A 73 18.34 -7.92 7.02
C SER A 73 17.89 -6.46 7.06
N LEU A 74 17.20 -6.01 5.99
CA LEU A 74 16.68 -4.65 5.90
C LEU A 74 15.60 -4.38 6.96
N VAL A 75 14.68 -5.33 7.20
CA VAL A 75 13.66 -5.21 8.27
C VAL A 75 14.32 -5.00 9.63
N ARG A 76 15.37 -5.80 9.94
CA ARG A 76 16.11 -5.63 11.20
C ARG A 76 16.81 -4.27 11.29
N ALA A 77 17.38 -3.80 10.19
CA ALA A 77 18.07 -2.50 10.14
C ALA A 77 17.10 -1.34 10.34
N ILE A 78 15.97 -1.34 9.61
CA ILE A 78 14.90 -0.34 9.76
C ILE A 78 14.31 -0.38 11.18
N GLY A 79 14.09 -1.58 11.72
CA GLY A 79 13.57 -1.73 13.08
C GLY A 79 14.51 -1.21 14.17
N ARG A 80 15.85 -1.29 13.96
CA ARG A 80 16.81 -0.63 14.86
C ARG A 80 16.73 0.89 14.74
N HIS A 81 16.78 1.40 13.53
CA HIS A 81 16.70 2.83 13.24
C HIS A 81 15.43 3.47 13.83
N ALA A 82 14.27 2.82 13.67
CA ALA A 82 13.02 3.28 14.27
C ALA A 82 13.06 3.32 15.80
N ARG A 83 13.66 2.29 16.44
CA ARG A 83 13.84 2.29 17.90
C ARG A 83 14.75 3.39 18.38
N ASP A 84 15.86 3.64 17.68
CA ASP A 84 16.80 4.71 18.04
C ASP A 84 16.14 6.10 17.96
N LEU A 85 15.21 6.27 17.02
CA LEU A 85 14.39 7.49 16.89
C LEU A 85 13.16 7.51 17.81
N GLN A 86 12.86 6.42 18.52
CA GLN A 86 11.63 6.23 19.30
C GLN A 86 10.36 6.39 18.47
N VAL A 87 10.38 5.93 17.21
CA VAL A 87 9.27 5.97 16.27
C VAL A 87 8.61 4.60 16.20
N THR A 88 7.27 4.59 16.23
CA THR A 88 6.48 3.38 16.03
C THR A 88 6.25 3.15 14.54
N ILE A 89 6.67 1.99 14.07
CA ILE A 89 6.46 1.55 12.70
C ILE A 89 5.69 0.24 12.65
N ASP A 90 5.05 0.00 11.51
CA ASP A 90 4.44 -1.28 11.17
C ASP A 90 5.00 -1.73 9.82
N ILE A 91 5.47 -2.98 9.71
CA ILE A 91 6.04 -3.54 8.48
C ILE A 91 5.17 -4.70 8.02
N VAL A 92 4.63 -4.59 6.82
CA VAL A 92 3.88 -5.63 6.12
C VAL A 92 4.81 -6.32 5.11
N GLY A 93 4.93 -7.61 5.22
CA GLY A 93 5.95 -8.41 4.52
C GLY A 93 7.20 -8.59 5.41
N PRO A 94 8.37 -8.91 4.82
CA PRO A 94 8.65 -9.04 3.38
C PRO A 94 7.97 -10.26 2.75
N ALA A 95 7.62 -10.15 1.48
CA ALA A 95 6.96 -11.22 0.72
C ALA A 95 7.28 -11.11 -0.78
N PRO A 96 7.12 -12.22 -1.55
CA PRO A 96 7.12 -12.15 -3.01
C PRO A 96 6.11 -11.13 -3.52
N ALA A 97 6.49 -10.35 -4.53
CA ALA A 97 5.59 -9.41 -5.17
C ALA A 97 4.47 -10.16 -5.93
N PHE A 98 3.35 -9.48 -6.23
CA PHE A 98 2.26 -10.04 -7.02
C PHE A 98 2.75 -10.60 -8.35
N VAL A 99 3.63 -9.88 -9.06
CA VAL A 99 4.42 -10.41 -10.16
C VAL A 99 5.73 -10.92 -9.58
N ALA A 100 5.74 -12.19 -9.16
CA ALA A 100 6.83 -12.80 -8.41
C ALA A 100 8.15 -12.89 -9.18
N ARG A 101 8.11 -12.89 -10.53
CA ARG A 101 9.32 -12.95 -11.37
C ARG A 101 9.24 -11.97 -12.54
N ILE A 102 10.33 -11.23 -12.74
CA ILE A 102 10.52 -10.34 -13.89
C ILE A 102 11.87 -10.65 -14.53
N ARG A 103 11.84 -11.02 -15.82
CA ARG A 103 13.05 -11.37 -16.60
C ARG A 103 13.91 -12.48 -15.95
N GLY A 104 13.23 -13.43 -15.30
CA GLY A 104 13.90 -14.56 -14.63
C GLY A 104 14.33 -14.30 -13.19
N GLU A 105 14.34 -13.04 -12.72
CA GLU A 105 14.67 -12.69 -11.35
C GLU A 105 13.45 -12.73 -10.44
N ALA A 106 13.63 -13.20 -9.22
CA ALA A 106 12.65 -13.10 -8.15
C ALA A 106 12.46 -11.63 -7.72
N GLN A 107 11.22 -11.22 -7.49
CA GLN A 107 10.90 -9.89 -6.99
C GLN A 107 10.17 -9.98 -5.65
N TRP A 108 10.70 -9.27 -4.67
CA TRP A 108 10.11 -9.16 -3.34
C TRP A 108 9.84 -7.70 -2.97
N HIS A 109 8.88 -7.51 -2.08
CA HIS A 109 8.57 -6.19 -1.54
C HIS A 109 8.24 -6.26 -0.05
N MET A 110 8.32 -5.13 0.60
CA MET A 110 7.74 -4.87 1.91
C MET A 110 7.20 -3.44 1.97
N ILE A 111 6.24 -3.23 2.85
CA ILE A 111 5.60 -1.93 3.06
C ILE A 111 5.83 -1.53 4.51
N LEU A 112 6.42 -0.38 4.72
CA LEU A 112 6.54 0.26 6.01
C LEU A 112 5.42 1.27 6.15
N LYS A 113 4.74 1.27 7.30
CA LYS A 113 3.72 2.26 7.68
C LYS A 113 4.21 3.01 8.91
N ALA A 114 4.09 4.34 8.89
CA ALA A 114 4.42 5.20 10.02
C ALA A 114 3.39 6.33 10.15
N HIS A 115 3.31 6.94 11.33
CA HIS A 115 2.52 8.16 11.49
C HIS A 115 3.07 9.27 10.57
N PRO A 116 2.23 10.12 9.99
CA PRO A 116 2.68 11.18 9.09
C PRO A 116 3.79 12.06 9.68
N ASP A 117 3.66 12.44 10.94
CA ASP A 117 4.63 13.31 11.63
C ASP A 117 6.00 12.63 11.89
N ASP A 118 6.02 11.31 11.90
CA ASP A 118 7.23 10.54 12.17
C ASP A 118 7.99 10.14 10.90
N LEU A 119 7.30 10.14 9.75
CA LEU A 119 7.90 9.62 8.52
C LEU A 119 9.12 10.41 8.06
N ASP A 120 9.07 11.73 8.14
CA ASP A 120 10.19 12.58 7.70
C ASP A 120 11.42 12.36 8.59
N ARG A 121 11.22 12.19 9.90
CA ARG A 121 12.30 11.81 10.85
C ARG A 121 12.85 10.42 10.55
N LEU A 122 11.97 9.50 10.17
CA LEU A 122 12.36 8.12 9.84
C LEU A 122 13.16 8.05 8.54
N LEU A 123 12.81 8.90 7.55
CA LEU A 123 13.52 8.97 6.26
C LEU A 123 14.96 9.48 6.42
N ASP A 124 15.21 10.35 7.39
CA ASP A 124 16.56 10.82 7.68
C ASP A 124 17.42 9.68 8.26
N GLY A 125 18.47 9.32 7.53
CA GLY A 125 19.34 8.19 7.90
C GLY A 125 18.74 6.80 7.71
N MET A 126 17.60 6.65 7.02
CA MET A 126 16.98 5.35 6.77
C MET A 126 17.90 4.41 5.99
N PRO A 127 18.07 3.16 6.43
CA PRO A 127 18.84 2.17 5.70
C PRO A 127 18.33 1.98 4.27
N HIS A 128 19.22 2.20 3.31
CA HIS A 128 18.92 2.05 1.87
C HIS A 128 20.01 1.19 1.20
N PRO A 129 19.90 -0.14 1.24
CA PRO A 129 20.91 -0.99 0.63
C PRO A 129 20.92 -0.86 -0.90
N PRO A 130 22.08 -1.08 -1.55
CA PRO A 130 22.18 -1.03 -3.01
C PRO A 130 21.22 -2.00 -3.70
N GLY A 131 20.60 -1.54 -4.80
CA GLY A 131 19.69 -2.35 -5.61
C GLY A 131 18.27 -2.49 -5.06
N TRP A 132 17.95 -1.80 -3.96
CA TRP A 132 16.57 -1.63 -3.52
C TRP A 132 15.95 -0.40 -4.16
N ALA A 133 14.71 -0.53 -4.63
CA ALA A 133 13.89 0.62 -4.99
C ALA A 133 13.04 1.02 -3.80
N VAL A 134 12.97 2.32 -3.54
CA VAL A 134 12.18 2.92 -2.44
C VAL A 134 11.18 3.88 -3.05
N ASP A 135 9.92 3.68 -2.72
CA ASP A 135 8.79 4.49 -3.21
C ASP A 135 8.03 5.02 -1.99
N VAL A 136 8.10 6.33 -1.79
CA VAL A 136 7.45 7.02 -0.67
C VAL A 136 6.05 7.44 -1.10
N ASP A 137 5.05 7.14 -0.28
CA ASP A 137 3.63 7.34 -0.55
C ASP A 137 3.20 6.73 -1.91
N PRO A 138 3.42 5.42 -2.10
CA PRO A 138 3.17 4.75 -3.37
C PRO A 138 1.70 4.88 -3.79
N VAL A 139 1.47 5.20 -5.06
CA VAL A 139 0.11 5.27 -5.65
C VAL A 139 -0.52 3.88 -5.75
N SER A 140 0.30 2.83 -5.86
CA SER A 140 -0.12 1.43 -5.89
C SER A 140 0.78 0.58 -5.02
N LEU A 141 0.19 -0.37 -4.32
CA LEU A 141 0.91 -1.37 -3.51
C LEU A 141 1.17 -2.69 -4.26
N LEU A 142 0.69 -2.76 -5.51
CA LEU A 142 0.89 -3.91 -6.42
C LEU A 142 2.12 -3.72 -7.29
#